data_f16c6a1c0c4aaa0130dbbe7df532a421
#
_entry.id   f16c6a1c0c4aaa0130dbbe7df532a421
#
_cell.length_a   1.000
_cell.length_b   1.000
_cell.length_c   1.000
_cell.angle_alpha   90.00
_cell.angle_beta   90.00
_cell.angle_gamma   90.00
#
_symmetry.space_group_name_H-M   'P 1'
#
loop_
_entity.id
_entity.type
_entity.pdbx_description
1 polymer ?
#
loop_
_entity_poly.entity_id
_entity_poly.type
_entity_poly.pdbx_seq_one_letter_code
_entity_poly.pdbx_strand_id
1 'polypeptide(L)'
;MKKSHLANLVMAALLLLSTNGCSLFAPWSQTVSVNSSPSGAEVLVNNKHKGFTPCNVDVSCRGATITVRKEGYVSQNHTIGRSLGTCGIMDLVGTFVFLVPVVGLISPGAFTLDERTVDFNMPKVSE
;
A
#
# COMPACT_ATOMS: atom_id res chain seq x y z
N MET A 1 8.21 -27.52 41.47
CA MET A 1 6.97 -27.12 40.82
C MET A 1 6.93 -25.66 40.32
N LYS A 2 7.40 -24.68 41.08
CA LYS A 2 7.42 -23.27 40.60
C LYS A 2 8.35 -22.98 39.39
N LYS A 3 9.47 -23.71 39.26
CA LYS A 3 10.43 -23.50 38.14
C LYS A 3 9.90 -23.97 36.78
N SER A 4 9.09 -25.01 36.75
CA SER A 4 8.50 -25.55 35.52
C SER A 4 7.40 -24.63 34.95
N HIS A 5 6.61 -24.00 35.81
CA HIS A 5 5.60 -23.05 35.39
C HIS A 5 6.23 -21.77 34.87
N LEU A 6 7.33 -21.31 35.45
CA LEU A 6 8.08 -20.15 34.96
C LEU A 6 8.71 -20.43 33.60
N ALA A 7 9.29 -21.62 33.41
CA ALA A 7 9.85 -22.02 32.11
C ALA A 7 8.77 -22.10 31.00
N ASN A 8 7.61 -22.67 31.33
CA ASN A 8 6.49 -22.74 30.40
C ASN A 8 5.92 -21.33 30.07
N LEU A 9 5.90 -20.44 31.06
CA LEU A 9 5.43 -19.05 30.84
C LEU A 9 6.40 -18.25 29.97
N VAL A 10 7.70 -18.46 30.18
CA VAL A 10 8.75 -17.83 29.35
C VAL A 10 8.71 -18.40 27.92
N MET A 11 8.54 -19.71 27.77
CA MET A 11 8.41 -20.35 26.47
C MET A 11 7.17 -19.84 25.72
N ALA A 12 6.04 -19.70 26.38
CA ALA A 12 4.81 -19.16 25.82
C ALA A 12 4.98 -17.68 25.43
N ALA A 13 5.65 -16.88 26.25
CA ALA A 13 5.96 -15.49 25.95
C ALA A 13 6.90 -15.35 24.74
N LEU A 14 7.91 -16.22 24.62
CA LEU A 14 8.83 -16.26 23.48
C LEU A 14 8.10 -16.63 22.17
N LEU A 15 7.19 -17.60 22.24
CA LEU A 15 6.34 -17.99 21.12
C LEU A 15 5.38 -16.85 20.70
N LEU A 16 4.86 -16.07 21.66
CA LEU A 16 4.03 -14.92 21.38
C LEU A 16 4.80 -13.74 20.76
N LEU A 17 6.08 -13.58 21.09
CA LEU A 17 6.93 -12.55 20.48
C LEU A 17 7.36 -12.90 19.04
N SER A 18 7.39 -14.19 18.68
CA SER A 18 7.77 -14.61 17.32
C SER A 18 6.63 -14.53 16.31
N THR A 19 5.40 -14.25 16.74
CA THR A 19 4.24 -14.07 15.87
C THR A 19 4.03 -12.60 15.45
N ASN A 20 5.12 -11.82 15.32
CA ASN A 20 5.02 -10.49 14.72
C ASN A 20 4.63 -10.66 13.25
N GLY A 21 3.42 -10.28 12.92
CA GLY A 21 2.89 -10.38 11.57
C GLY A 21 3.80 -9.66 10.56
N CYS A 22 4.00 -10.24 9.39
CA CYS A 22 4.80 -9.68 8.29
C CYS A 22 4.38 -8.25 7.94
N SER A 23 3.13 -7.90 8.19
CA SER A 23 2.55 -6.60 7.89
C SER A 23 3.17 -5.44 8.67
N LEU A 24 3.75 -5.69 9.85
CA LEU A 24 4.39 -4.64 10.66
C LEU A 24 5.70 -4.14 10.03
N PHE A 25 6.35 -4.96 9.22
CA PHE A 25 7.62 -4.64 8.56
C PHE A 25 7.47 -4.25 7.09
N ALA A 26 6.25 -4.33 6.55
CA ALA A 26 5.98 -3.94 5.17
C ALA A 26 6.04 -2.41 5.01
N PRO A 27 6.52 -1.91 3.86
CA PRO A 27 6.62 -0.47 3.63
C PRO A 27 5.24 0.19 3.60
N TRP A 28 5.15 1.39 4.16
CA TRP A 28 3.92 2.19 4.23
C TRP A 28 3.52 2.83 2.91
N SER A 29 4.42 2.81 1.94
CA SER A 29 4.23 3.33 0.60
C SER A 29 4.75 2.35 -0.44
N GLN A 30 4.15 2.41 -1.62
CA GLN A 30 4.58 1.64 -2.78
C GLN A 30 4.83 2.60 -3.94
N THR A 31 5.82 2.27 -4.75
CA THR A 31 6.14 3.05 -5.94
C THR A 31 5.21 2.64 -7.08
N VAL A 32 4.57 3.64 -7.68
CA VAL A 32 3.68 3.51 -8.82
C VAL A 32 4.30 4.23 -10.00
N SER A 33 4.37 3.57 -11.14
CA SER A 33 4.81 4.15 -12.41
C SER A 33 3.63 4.86 -13.08
N VAL A 34 3.78 6.14 -13.34
CA VAL A 34 2.77 6.96 -14.00
C VAL A 34 3.27 7.36 -15.38
N ASN A 35 2.54 6.94 -16.39
CA ASN A 35 2.78 7.29 -17.78
C ASN A 35 1.60 8.08 -18.34
N SER A 36 1.85 8.84 -19.39
CA SER A 36 0.77 9.51 -20.12
C SER A 36 1.09 9.61 -21.62
N SER A 37 0.05 9.64 -22.41
CA SER A 37 0.12 9.97 -23.83
C SER A 37 -0.74 11.22 -24.08
N PRO A 38 -0.10 12.34 -24.50
CA PRO A 38 1.33 12.55 -24.67
C PRO A 38 2.10 12.65 -23.34
N SER A 39 3.41 12.39 -23.38
CA SER A 39 4.28 12.52 -22.22
C SER A 39 4.51 13.98 -21.80
N GLY A 40 5.11 14.19 -20.62
CA GLY A 40 5.36 15.53 -20.09
C GLY A 40 4.13 16.19 -19.47
N ALA A 41 3.21 15.39 -18.96
CA ALA A 41 2.08 15.87 -18.17
C ALA A 41 2.46 16.02 -16.70
N GLU A 42 1.93 17.03 -16.05
CA GLU A 42 2.10 17.25 -14.61
C GLU A 42 1.35 16.17 -13.82
N VAL A 43 2.05 15.55 -12.87
CA VAL A 43 1.49 14.52 -12.01
C VAL A 43 1.29 15.05 -10.59
N LEU A 44 0.07 14.94 -10.11
CA LEU A 44 -0.29 15.27 -8.74
C LEU A 44 -0.80 13.99 -8.04
N VAL A 45 -0.33 13.77 -6.84
CA VAL A 45 -0.82 12.69 -5.95
C VAL A 45 -1.49 13.35 -4.75
N ASN A 46 -2.78 13.11 -4.56
CA ASN A 46 -3.60 13.76 -3.53
C ASN A 46 -3.45 15.30 -3.56
N ASN A 47 -3.49 15.90 -4.75
CA ASN A 47 -3.29 17.34 -5.01
C ASN A 47 -1.89 17.88 -4.71
N LYS A 48 -0.92 17.01 -4.47
CA LYS A 48 0.50 17.42 -4.30
C LYS A 48 1.27 17.11 -5.57
N HIS A 49 1.94 18.12 -6.10
CA HIS A 49 2.82 17.97 -7.28
C HIS A 49 3.95 16.98 -6.97
N LYS A 50 4.17 16.04 -7.87
CA LYS A 50 5.21 14.99 -7.76
C LYS A 50 6.23 15.01 -8.88
N GLY A 51 5.85 15.48 -10.06
CA GLY A 51 6.74 15.53 -11.23
C GLY A 51 5.96 15.55 -12.53
N PHE A 52 6.64 15.14 -13.59
CA PHE A 52 6.08 15.07 -14.95
C PHE A 52 6.23 13.64 -15.49
N THR A 53 5.26 13.24 -16.31
CA THR A 53 5.28 11.89 -16.92
C THR A 53 6.37 11.75 -17.98
N PRO A 54 7.02 10.58 -18.11
CA PRO A 54 6.89 9.41 -17.24
C PRO A 54 7.63 9.60 -15.93
N CYS A 55 7.03 9.22 -14.81
CA CYS A 55 7.68 9.31 -13.50
C CYS A 55 7.19 8.21 -12.56
N ASN A 56 8.00 7.92 -11.55
CA ASN A 56 7.65 7.03 -10.47
C ASN A 56 7.27 7.87 -9.24
N VAL A 57 6.13 7.58 -8.65
CA VAL A 57 5.62 8.28 -7.49
C VAL A 57 5.37 7.30 -6.34
N ASP A 58 5.72 7.71 -5.13
CA ASP A 58 5.42 6.94 -3.95
C ASP A 58 4.00 7.26 -3.48
N VAL A 59 3.21 6.23 -3.39
CA VAL A 59 1.80 6.28 -3.03
C VAL A 59 1.60 5.49 -1.75
N SER A 60 0.82 6.05 -0.82
CA SER A 60 0.49 5.35 0.42
C SER A 60 -0.28 4.06 0.13
N CYS A 61 0.04 2.99 0.87
CA CYS A 61 -0.70 1.72 0.81
C CYS A 61 -2.19 1.83 1.18
N ARG A 62 -2.62 2.98 1.67
CA ARG A 62 -4.04 3.27 1.93
C ARG A 62 -4.82 3.70 0.68
N GLY A 63 -4.15 3.79 -0.46
CA GLY A 63 -4.69 4.30 -1.71
C GLY A 63 -4.44 5.80 -1.87
N ALA A 64 -4.54 6.27 -3.11
CA ALA A 64 -4.41 7.68 -3.44
C ALA A 64 -5.10 8.00 -4.77
N THR A 65 -5.38 9.27 -4.97
CA THR A 65 -5.84 9.78 -6.25
C THR A 65 -4.67 10.41 -6.99
N ILE A 66 -4.40 9.90 -8.19
CA ILE A 66 -3.41 10.46 -9.11
C ILE A 66 -4.15 11.30 -10.13
N THR A 67 -3.76 12.55 -10.24
CA THR A 67 -4.30 13.49 -11.24
C THR A 67 -3.18 13.83 -12.21
N VAL A 68 -3.48 13.76 -13.50
CA VAL A 68 -2.55 14.13 -14.57
C VAL A 68 -3.12 15.29 -15.34
N ARG A 69 -2.34 16.34 -15.48
CA ARG A 69 -2.74 17.56 -16.19
C ARG A 69 -1.69 17.95 -17.22
N LYS A 70 -2.17 18.40 -18.38
CA LYS A 70 -1.32 18.98 -19.42
C LYS A 70 -2.08 20.09 -20.11
N GLU A 71 -1.37 21.18 -20.39
CA GLU A 71 -1.94 22.32 -21.12
C GLU A 71 -2.44 21.90 -22.51
N GLY A 72 -3.65 22.27 -22.86
CA GLY A 72 -4.31 21.88 -24.11
C GLY A 72 -4.93 20.48 -24.11
N TYR A 73 -4.93 19.80 -22.98
CA TYR A 73 -5.50 18.45 -22.82
C TYR A 73 -6.48 18.39 -21.64
N VAL A 74 -7.39 17.44 -21.71
CA VAL A 74 -8.33 17.22 -20.63
C VAL A 74 -7.60 16.56 -19.46
N SER A 75 -7.69 17.17 -18.26
CA SER A 75 -7.13 16.59 -17.04
C SER A 75 -7.84 15.28 -16.70
N GLN A 76 -7.07 14.28 -16.29
CA GLN A 76 -7.61 12.99 -15.88
C GLN A 76 -7.18 12.68 -14.46
N ASN A 77 -8.06 12.00 -13.74
CA ASN A 77 -7.81 11.50 -12.40
C ASN A 77 -8.12 10.00 -12.34
N HIS A 78 -7.25 9.31 -11.65
CA HIS A 78 -7.38 7.88 -11.39
C HIS A 78 -7.18 7.65 -9.90
N THR A 79 -8.12 6.96 -9.28
CA THR A 79 -8.01 6.58 -7.87
C THR A 79 -7.53 5.15 -7.77
N ILE A 80 -6.36 4.98 -7.18
CA ILE A 80 -5.80 3.67 -6.89
C ILE A 80 -6.41 3.18 -5.58
N GLY A 81 -7.14 2.09 -5.64
CA GLY A 81 -7.67 1.39 -4.49
C GLY A 81 -6.60 0.64 -3.71
N ARG A 82 -7.01 0.02 -2.64
CA ARG A 82 -6.19 -0.87 -1.82
C ARG A 82 -6.80 -2.26 -1.80
N SER A 83 -5.95 -3.28 -1.80
CA SER A 83 -6.34 -4.67 -1.56
C SER A 83 -5.55 -5.26 -0.40
N LEU A 84 -6.01 -6.36 0.14
CA LEU A 84 -5.25 -7.13 1.12
C LEU A 84 -4.04 -7.75 0.42
N GLY A 85 -2.85 -7.34 0.82
CA GLY A 85 -1.62 -7.98 0.35
C GLY A 85 -1.46 -9.40 0.90
N THR A 86 -0.51 -10.13 0.36
CA THR A 86 -0.21 -11.51 0.78
C THR A 86 0.05 -11.59 2.29
N CYS A 87 0.77 -10.63 2.85
CA CYS A 87 1.00 -10.55 4.30
C CYS A 87 -0.29 -10.34 5.08
N GLY A 88 -1.21 -9.49 4.59
CA GLY A 88 -2.50 -9.27 5.22
C GLY A 88 -3.41 -10.49 5.17
N ILE A 89 -3.37 -11.26 4.08
CA ILE A 89 -4.09 -12.53 3.97
C ILE A 89 -3.54 -13.56 4.94
N MET A 90 -2.22 -13.67 5.06
CA MET A 90 -1.58 -14.58 6.02
C MET A 90 -1.89 -14.19 7.46
N ASP A 91 -1.91 -12.90 7.77
CA ASP A 91 -2.30 -12.39 9.09
C ASP A 91 -3.76 -12.72 9.41
N LEU A 92 -4.66 -12.62 8.41
CA LEU A 92 -6.07 -12.98 8.55
C LEU A 92 -6.25 -14.47 8.87
N VAL A 93 -5.54 -15.34 8.13
CA VAL A 93 -5.56 -16.80 8.38
C VAL A 93 -4.97 -17.11 9.75
N GLY A 94 -3.85 -16.48 10.10
CA GLY A 94 -3.23 -16.62 11.41
C GLY A 94 -4.13 -16.18 12.57
N THR A 95 -4.87 -15.08 12.37
CA THR A 95 -5.85 -14.57 13.35
C THR A 95 -6.97 -15.56 13.61
N PHE A 96 -7.45 -16.24 12.57
CA PHE A 96 -8.50 -17.24 12.72
C PHE A 96 -8.05 -18.44 13.54
N VAL A 97 -6.76 -18.79 13.48
CA VAL A 97 -6.20 -19.94 14.21
C VAL A 97 -5.77 -19.58 15.64
N PHE A 98 -5.26 -18.36 15.87
CA PHE A 98 -4.61 -17.98 17.14
C PHE A 98 -5.13 -16.71 17.82
N LEU A 99 -6.06 -15.98 17.22
CA LEU A 99 -6.64 -14.72 17.77
C LEU A 99 -5.62 -13.59 18.09
N VAL A 100 -4.35 -13.74 17.80
CA VAL A 100 -3.30 -12.81 18.23
C VAL A 100 -2.87 -11.78 17.17
N PRO A 101 -2.85 -12.06 15.86
CA PRO A 101 -2.30 -11.09 14.89
C PRO A 101 -3.28 -10.02 14.38
N VAL A 102 -4.37 -9.73 15.11
CA VAL A 102 -5.31 -8.65 14.77
C VAL A 102 -4.60 -7.30 14.62
N VAL A 103 -3.51 -7.09 15.37
CA VAL A 103 -2.71 -5.87 15.28
C VAL A 103 -2.05 -5.72 13.91
N GLY A 104 -1.63 -6.83 13.27
CA GLY A 104 -1.07 -6.82 11.92
C GLY A 104 -2.06 -6.33 10.87
N LEU A 105 -3.35 -6.67 11.03
CA LEU A 105 -4.41 -6.27 10.09
C LEU A 105 -4.70 -4.76 10.12
N ILE A 106 -4.42 -4.10 11.24
CA ILE A 106 -4.59 -2.64 11.41
C ILE A 106 -3.38 -1.90 10.80
N SER A 107 -2.26 -2.58 10.60
CA SER A 107 -1.06 -1.99 10.02
C SER A 107 -1.26 -1.63 8.54
N PRO A 108 -0.74 -0.47 8.08
CA PRO A 108 -0.77 -0.12 6.66
C PRO A 108 -0.10 -1.15 5.75
N GLY A 109 0.86 -1.91 6.27
CA GLY A 109 1.56 -2.95 5.53
C GLY A 109 0.73 -4.19 5.19
N ALA A 110 -0.47 -4.36 5.80
CA ALA A 110 -1.41 -5.41 5.43
C ALA A 110 -2.05 -5.18 4.05
N PHE A 111 -1.97 -3.96 3.53
CA PHE A 111 -2.60 -3.56 2.28
C PHE A 111 -1.56 -3.27 1.21
N THR A 112 -1.88 -3.67 -0.01
CA THR A 112 -1.12 -3.32 -1.21
C THR A 112 -1.98 -2.49 -2.15
N LEU A 113 -1.34 -1.78 -3.06
CA LEU A 113 -2.05 -1.08 -4.11
C LEU A 113 -2.51 -2.07 -5.19
N ASP A 114 -3.71 -1.86 -5.71
CA ASP A 114 -4.29 -2.70 -6.76
C ASP A 114 -3.49 -2.57 -8.06
N GLU A 115 -2.95 -1.39 -8.31
CA GLU A 115 -2.22 -1.07 -9.53
C GLU A 115 -0.86 -0.45 -9.22
N ARG A 116 0.18 -0.91 -9.92
CA ARG A 116 1.54 -0.36 -9.83
C ARG A 116 1.97 0.43 -11.06
N THR A 117 1.17 0.35 -12.12
CA THR A 117 1.40 1.10 -13.35
C THR A 117 0.08 1.71 -13.78
N VAL A 118 0.07 3.00 -14.00
CA VAL A 118 -1.10 3.73 -14.45
C VAL A 118 -0.76 4.47 -15.74
N ASP A 119 -1.48 4.15 -16.78
CA ASP A 119 -1.32 4.76 -18.09
C ASP A 119 -2.50 5.69 -18.37
N PHE A 120 -2.20 6.95 -18.62
CA PHE A 120 -3.19 7.97 -18.96
C PHE A 120 -3.15 8.29 -20.46
N ASN A 121 -4.28 8.16 -21.11
CA ASN A 121 -4.46 8.66 -22.48
C ASN A 121 -5.30 9.93 -22.43
N MET A 122 -4.66 11.08 -22.61
CA MET A 122 -5.31 12.38 -22.51
C MET A 122 -5.80 12.86 -23.88
N PRO A 123 -7.10 13.01 -24.09
CA PRO A 123 -7.62 13.64 -25.30
C PRO A 123 -7.33 15.14 -25.29
N LYS A 124 -7.08 15.69 -26.48
CA LYS A 124 -7.00 17.16 -26.64
C LYS A 124 -8.33 17.78 -26.28
N VAL A 125 -8.26 18.98 -25.69
CA VAL A 125 -9.45 19.80 -25.54
C VAL A 125 -9.87 20.21 -26.98
N SER A 126 -11.04 19.75 -27.41
CA SER A 126 -11.63 20.22 -28.65
C SER A 126 -12.20 21.63 -28.44
N GLU A 127 -11.70 22.57 -29.17
CA GLU A 127 -12.30 23.90 -29.23
C GLU A 127 -13.66 23.87 -29.96
#